data_952eaeff3057094c57a9ed1bc28a991b
#
_entry.id   952eaeff3057094c57a9ed1bc28a991b
#
_cell.length_a   1.000
_cell.length_b   1.000
_cell.length_c   1.000
_cell.angle_alpha   90.00
_cell.angle_beta   90.00
_cell.angle_gamma   90.00
#
_symmetry.space_group_name_H-M   'P 1'
#
loop_
_entity.id
_entity.type
_entity.pdbx_description
1 polymer ?
#
loop_
_entity_poly.entity_id
_entity_poly.type
_entity_poly.pdbx_seq_one_letter_code
_entity_poly.pdbx_strand_id
1 'polypeptide(L)'
;VTGASPDRRRKPQPVAAVVIVESDAASTQAPAPAEVVAATVLAVPGVVRLHGGRFGGLATYLPGRRVIGVRIDERGTEVHVVVSSDPPPVDTAGRIKRAVSAVGPMPVRVHIEDIATL
;
A
#
# COMPACT_ATOMS: atom_id res chain seq x y z
N VAL A 1 11.12 -36.55 5.09
CA VAL A 1 10.55 -36.41 5.26
C VAL A 1 10.79 -36.43 5.52
N THR A 2 11.28 -36.29 5.37
CA THR A 2 10.99 -36.16 5.57
C THR A 2 10.96 -35.86 5.72
N GLY A 3 11.51 -35.77 5.58
CA GLY A 3 10.98 -35.34 5.64
C GLY A 3 10.85 -34.99 5.65
N ALA A 4 11.03 -35.10 5.62
CA ALA A 4 10.37 -34.77 5.55
C ALA A 4 9.91 -34.56 5.81
N SER A 5 9.83 -34.48 5.83
CA SER A 5 8.92 -34.18 5.88
C SER A 5 8.49 -34.07 6.32
N PRO A 6 8.26 -34.02 6.41
CA PRO A 6 7.47 -33.78 6.61
C PRO A 6 7.03 -33.63 6.83
N ASP A 7 6.67 -33.34 6.73
CA ASP A 7 5.83 -33.08 6.71
C ASP A 7 5.30 -33.17 6.61
N ARG A 8 5.21 -33.06 6.62
CA ARG A 8 4.37 -33.11 6.41
C ARG A 8 3.53 -32.96 6.64
N ARG A 9 3.12 -32.57 6.59
CA ARG A 9 2.31 -32.24 6.73
C ARG A 9 1.91 -31.34 6.61
N ARG A 10 2.00 -30.95 6.21
CA ARG A 10 1.77 -30.01 6.01
C ARG A 10 1.37 -29.43 5.27
N LYS A 11 1.10 -29.01 4.85
CA LYS A 11 0.83 -28.46 4.14
C LYS A 11 1.20 -27.67 3.43
N PRO A 12 1.11 -27.42 2.91
CA PRO A 12 1.72 -26.65 2.29
C PRO A 12 1.71 -25.43 2.06
N GLN A 13 1.91 -25.16 1.93
CA GLN A 13 2.01 -24.19 1.79
C GLN A 13 2.34 -23.57 1.04
N PRO A 14 2.05 -23.00 0.74
CA PRO A 14 2.44 -22.46 -0.09
C PRO A 14 3.45 -21.86 -0.50
N VAL A 15 3.44 -21.88 -0.86
CA VAL A 15 4.24 -21.42 -1.04
C VAL A 15 4.77 -20.54 -1.34
N ALA A 16 4.61 -20.32 -1.51
CA ALA A 16 5.11 -19.64 -1.62
C ALA A 16 5.83 -18.95 -1.33
N ALA A 17 5.87 -19.07 -1.14
CA ALA A 17 6.49 -18.55 -0.76
C ALA A 17 7.41 -18.31 -0.50
N VAL A 18 7.58 -18.44 -0.67
CA VAL A 18 8.34 -18.17 -0.36
C VAL A 18 9.29 -17.73 -0.48
N VAL A 19 9.36 -17.47 -0.77
CA VAL A 19 10.28 -17.13 -0.80
C VAL A 19 11.15 -16.40 -0.55
N ILE A 20 11.44 -16.31 -0.38
CA ILE A 20 12.21 -15.75 -0.02
C ILE A 20 13.11 -15.40 0.48
N VAL A 21 13.46 -15.44 0.54
CA VAL A 21 14.21 -15.21 0.99
C VAL A 21 15.11 -14.90 1.44
N GLU A 22 15.13 -14.64 1.25
CA GLU A 22 16.06 -14.33 1.56
C GLU A 22 16.65 -13.87 2.51
N SER A 23 16.66 -14.33 2.95
CA SER A 23 17.66 -14.01 3.76
C SER A 23 17.56 -12.82 4.57
N ASP A 24 17.25 -11.92 4.09
CA ASP A 24 16.91 -10.68 4.70
C ASP A 24 15.62 -10.88 5.45
N ALA A 25 15.62 -10.62 6.73
CA ALA A 25 14.44 -10.80 7.55
C ALA A 25 13.26 -9.99 7.04
N ALA A 26 13.53 -8.80 6.51
CA ALA A 26 12.48 -7.96 5.98
C ALA A 26 11.79 -8.61 4.78
N SER A 27 12.50 -9.40 4.01
CA SER A 27 11.93 -10.01 2.82
C SER A 27 10.95 -11.13 3.14
N THR A 28 10.95 -11.61 4.37
CA THR A 28 10.04 -12.68 4.77
C THR A 28 8.81 -12.19 5.51
N GLN A 29 8.73 -10.90 5.78
CA GLN A 29 7.62 -10.32 6.50
C GLN A 29 6.47 -10.00 5.55
N ALA A 30 5.24 -10.16 6.04
CA ALA A 30 4.07 -9.71 5.31
C ALA A 30 4.13 -8.20 5.14
N PRO A 31 3.58 -7.66 4.05
CA PRO A 31 3.51 -6.21 3.88
C PRO A 31 2.73 -5.56 5.01
N ALA A 32 3.21 -4.43 5.49
CA ALA A 32 2.49 -3.64 6.48
C ALA A 32 1.21 -3.08 5.84
N PRO A 33 0.17 -2.81 6.65
CA PRO A 33 -1.07 -2.24 6.11
C PRO A 33 -0.86 -1.00 5.26
N ALA A 34 0.03 -0.09 5.67
CA ALA A 34 0.30 1.10 4.88
C ALA A 34 0.92 0.77 3.53
N GLU A 35 1.71 -0.30 3.45
CA GLU A 35 2.30 -0.72 2.19
C GLU A 35 1.25 -1.30 1.25
N VAL A 36 0.28 -2.02 1.79
CA VAL A 36 -0.83 -2.54 0.99
C VAL A 36 -1.66 -1.39 0.44
N VAL A 37 -1.96 -0.38 1.28
CA VAL A 37 -2.69 0.80 0.85
C VAL A 37 -1.92 1.54 -0.25
N ALA A 38 -0.62 1.73 -0.07
CA ALA A 38 0.21 2.43 -1.06
C ALA A 38 0.19 1.71 -2.41
N ALA A 39 0.35 0.39 -2.41
CA ALA A 39 0.32 -0.38 -3.64
C ALA A 39 -1.05 -0.30 -4.32
N THR A 40 -2.12 -0.34 -3.53
CA THR A 40 -3.48 -0.23 -4.03
C THR A 40 -3.71 1.11 -4.71
N VAL A 41 -3.26 2.20 -4.07
CA VAL A 41 -3.40 3.55 -4.62
C VAL A 41 -2.62 3.68 -5.93
N LEU A 42 -1.37 3.20 -5.94
CA LEU A 42 -0.53 3.33 -7.13
C LEU A 42 -1.05 2.52 -8.32
N ALA A 43 -1.90 1.54 -8.08
CA ALA A 43 -2.50 0.75 -9.15
C ALA A 43 -3.74 1.41 -9.76
N VAL A 44 -4.25 2.49 -9.18
CA VAL A 44 -5.44 3.18 -9.70
C VAL A 44 -5.05 4.00 -10.92
N PRO A 45 -5.74 3.82 -12.06
CA PRO A 45 -5.47 4.66 -13.23
C PRO A 45 -5.67 6.14 -12.91
N GLY A 46 -4.72 6.96 -13.34
CA GLY A 46 -4.73 8.39 -13.06
C GLY A 46 -3.85 8.80 -11.91
N VAL A 47 -3.41 7.88 -11.07
CA VAL A 47 -2.49 8.19 -9.98
C VAL A 47 -1.07 8.26 -10.54
N VAL A 48 -0.40 9.39 -10.30
CA VAL A 48 0.98 9.59 -10.73
C VAL A 48 1.94 9.14 -9.64
N ARG A 49 1.69 9.59 -8.41
CA ARG A 49 2.52 9.18 -7.27
C ARG A 49 1.84 9.55 -5.96
N LEU A 50 2.35 8.99 -4.88
CA LEU A 50 1.99 9.43 -3.53
C LEU A 50 2.74 10.72 -3.21
N HIS A 51 2.18 11.51 -2.28
CA HIS A 51 2.71 12.84 -1.96
C HIS A 51 2.82 12.98 -0.44
N GLY A 52 3.93 13.51 0.03
CA GLY A 52 4.18 13.67 1.47
C GLY A 52 3.45 14.82 2.14
N GLY A 53 2.49 15.44 1.45
CA GLY A 53 1.77 16.58 1.97
C GLY A 53 2.58 17.87 1.81
N ARG A 54 1.95 18.97 2.22
CA ARG A 54 2.54 20.31 2.03
C ARG A 54 3.94 20.44 2.64
N PHE A 55 4.15 19.82 3.79
CA PHE A 55 5.41 19.93 4.51
C PHE A 55 6.24 18.65 4.44
N GLY A 56 5.85 17.70 3.59
CA GLY A 56 6.61 16.48 3.38
C GLY A 56 6.54 15.45 4.50
N GLY A 57 5.74 15.71 5.54
CA GLY A 57 5.73 14.85 6.72
C GLY A 57 4.64 13.80 6.76
N LEU A 58 3.77 13.75 5.76
CA LEU A 58 2.70 12.76 5.79
C LEU A 58 3.23 11.42 5.32
N ALA A 59 3.42 10.53 6.26
CA ALA A 59 3.97 9.20 5.98
C ALA A 59 3.64 8.27 7.13
N THR A 60 3.73 6.97 6.87
CA THR A 60 3.74 5.94 7.89
C THR A 60 5.16 5.45 8.04
N TYR A 61 5.69 5.49 9.27
CA TYR A 61 7.05 5.10 9.55
C TYR A 61 7.08 3.66 10.03
N LEU A 62 7.90 2.86 9.37
CA LEU A 62 8.09 1.45 9.69
C LEU A 62 9.55 1.24 10.04
N PRO A 63 9.90 0.13 10.71
CA PRO A 63 11.31 -0.14 10.98
C PRO A 63 12.12 -0.15 9.68
N GLY A 64 13.09 0.75 9.59
CA GLY A 64 14.00 0.82 8.47
C GLY A 64 13.43 1.42 7.18
N ARG A 65 12.15 1.83 7.16
CA ARG A 65 11.55 2.40 5.96
C ARG A 65 10.32 3.24 6.30
N ARG A 66 9.80 3.92 5.31
CA ARG A 66 8.57 4.70 5.48
C ARG A 66 7.73 4.61 4.22
N VAL A 67 6.41 4.84 4.38
CA VAL A 67 5.46 4.87 3.28
C VAL A 67 4.95 6.30 3.17
N ILE A 68 5.44 7.02 2.17
CA ILE A 68 5.08 8.43 1.97
C ILE A 68 3.64 8.51 1.48
N GLY A 69 2.89 9.48 2.00
CA GLY A 69 1.56 9.78 1.51
C GLY A 69 0.46 8.90 2.06
N VAL A 70 0.77 8.01 2.99
CA VAL A 70 -0.23 7.12 3.63
C VAL A 70 -0.13 7.27 5.13
N ARG A 71 -1.27 7.51 5.78
CA ARG A 71 -1.38 7.50 7.24
C ARG A 71 -2.57 6.67 7.64
N ILE A 72 -2.36 5.78 8.59
CA ILE A 72 -3.41 4.94 9.16
C ILE A 72 -3.40 5.14 10.66
N ASP A 73 -4.53 5.55 11.23
CA ASP A 73 -4.67 5.71 12.67
C ASP A 73 -6.12 5.45 13.05
N GLU A 74 -6.48 5.79 14.29
CA GLU A 74 -7.84 5.54 14.81
C GLU A 74 -8.91 6.34 14.05
N ARG A 75 -8.50 7.34 13.26
CA ARG A 75 -9.43 8.13 12.45
C ARG A 75 -9.62 7.56 11.05
N GLY A 76 -8.97 6.44 10.72
CA GLY A 76 -9.11 5.77 9.45
C GLY A 76 -7.85 5.85 8.61
N THR A 77 -8.04 5.84 7.30
CA THR A 77 -6.94 5.85 6.33
C THR A 77 -6.93 7.17 5.57
N GLU A 78 -5.77 7.80 5.50
CA GLU A 78 -5.59 9.05 4.78
C GLU A 78 -4.51 8.86 3.73
N VAL A 79 -4.79 9.25 2.48
CA VAL A 79 -3.83 9.17 1.40
C VAL A 79 -3.70 10.52 0.70
N HIS A 80 -2.49 10.87 0.34
CA HIS A 80 -2.18 12.11 -0.38
C HIS A 80 -1.50 11.73 -1.69
N VAL A 81 -2.02 12.25 -2.80
CA VAL A 81 -1.61 11.81 -4.13
C VAL A 81 -1.43 12.99 -5.07
N VAL A 82 -0.63 12.75 -6.09
CA VAL A 82 -0.60 13.55 -7.30
C VAL A 82 -1.28 12.73 -8.39
N VAL A 83 -2.21 13.32 -9.09
CA VAL A 83 -2.97 12.64 -10.14
C VAL A 83 -2.75 13.35 -11.47
N SER A 84 -3.00 12.63 -12.56
CA SER A 84 -2.99 13.25 -13.87
C SER A 84 -4.32 13.99 -14.10
N SER A 85 -4.32 14.88 -15.08
CA SER A 85 -5.52 15.63 -15.43
C SER A 85 -6.56 14.78 -16.15
N ASP A 86 -6.15 13.62 -16.68
CA ASP A 86 -7.04 12.71 -17.39
C ASP A 86 -6.71 11.27 -16.96
N PRO A 87 -7.69 10.51 -16.43
CA PRO A 87 -9.12 10.86 -16.26
C PRO A 87 -9.32 12.01 -15.28
N PRO A 88 -10.54 12.61 -15.25
CA PRO A 88 -10.78 13.73 -14.35
C PRO A 88 -10.40 13.39 -12.91
N PRO A 89 -9.72 14.30 -12.21
CA PRO A 89 -9.24 14.02 -10.85
C PRO A 89 -10.32 13.57 -9.87
N VAL A 90 -11.55 14.08 -9.99
CA VAL A 90 -12.63 13.67 -9.11
C VAL A 90 -12.95 12.19 -9.31
N ASP A 91 -12.87 11.70 -10.53
CA ASP A 91 -13.09 10.28 -10.80
C ASP A 91 -11.97 9.42 -10.23
N THR A 92 -10.74 9.89 -10.38
CA THR A 92 -9.58 9.21 -9.82
C THR A 92 -9.70 9.13 -8.30
N ALA A 93 -10.08 10.22 -7.64
CA ALA A 93 -10.26 10.24 -6.19
C ALA A 93 -11.33 9.23 -5.76
N GLY A 94 -12.43 9.13 -6.49
CA GLY A 94 -13.47 8.16 -6.18
C GLY A 94 -13.00 6.73 -6.32
N ARG A 95 -12.20 6.45 -7.35
CA ARG A 95 -11.63 5.11 -7.54
C ARG A 95 -10.65 4.75 -6.43
N ILE A 96 -9.82 5.71 -6.03
CA ILE A 96 -8.90 5.51 -4.91
C ILE A 96 -9.68 5.16 -3.66
N LYS A 97 -10.70 5.95 -3.35
CA LYS A 97 -11.48 5.75 -2.14
C LYS A 97 -12.12 4.37 -2.11
N ARG A 98 -12.71 3.93 -3.22
CA ARG A 98 -13.31 2.60 -3.29
C ARG A 98 -12.27 1.50 -3.13
N ALA A 99 -11.14 1.63 -3.81
CA ALA A 99 -10.11 0.60 -3.77
C ALA A 99 -9.50 0.49 -2.37
N VAL A 100 -9.19 1.62 -1.74
CA VAL A 100 -8.58 1.63 -0.41
C VAL A 100 -9.57 1.17 0.65
N SER A 101 -10.86 1.45 0.47
CA SER A 101 -11.87 1.01 1.42
C SER A 101 -11.93 -0.51 1.54
N ALA A 102 -11.45 -1.24 0.54
CA ALA A 102 -11.41 -2.70 0.58
C ALA A 102 -10.21 -3.25 1.35
N VAL A 103 -9.19 -2.43 1.60
CA VAL A 103 -7.93 -2.92 2.16
C VAL A 103 -7.47 -2.14 3.39
N GLY A 104 -8.09 -1.01 3.71
CA GLY A 104 -7.65 -0.19 4.83
C GLY A 104 -8.80 0.20 5.75
N PRO A 105 -8.47 0.71 6.94
CA PRO A 105 -9.50 1.16 7.89
C PRO A 105 -10.33 2.31 7.33
N MET A 106 -11.63 2.23 7.61
CA MET A 106 -12.58 3.28 7.25
C MET A 106 -12.63 4.34 8.35
N PRO A 107 -12.96 5.57 8.05
CA PRO A 107 -13.20 6.12 6.70
C PRO A 107 -11.89 6.34 5.95
N VAL A 108 -12.01 6.44 4.63
CA VAL A 108 -10.87 6.73 3.76
C VAL A 108 -10.98 8.18 3.29
N ARG A 109 -9.92 8.94 3.49
CA ARG A 109 -9.82 10.33 3.04
C ARG A 109 -8.73 10.43 1.98
N VAL A 110 -9.08 11.01 0.85
CA VAL A 110 -8.16 11.18 -0.27
C VAL A 110 -7.91 12.66 -0.47
N HIS A 111 -6.64 13.04 -0.45
CA HIS A 111 -6.22 14.43 -0.68
C HIS A 111 -5.43 14.48 -1.98
N ILE A 112 -5.92 15.26 -2.94
CA ILE A 112 -5.19 15.50 -4.19
C ILE A 112 -4.34 16.73 -3.95
N GLU A 113 -3.02 16.52 -3.90
CA GLU A 113 -2.08 17.61 -3.60
C GLU A 113 -1.69 18.38 -4.85
N ASP A 114 -1.72 17.71 -5.99
CA ASP A 114 -1.33 18.36 -7.24
C ASP A 114 -1.90 17.56 -8.41
N ILE A 115 -1.98 18.24 -9.54
CA ILE A 115 -2.44 17.64 -10.79
C ILE A 115 -1.31 17.80 -11.80
N ALA A 116 -0.78 16.67 -12.25
CA ALA A 116 0.29 16.67 -13.24
C ALA A 116 -0.30 16.68 -14.64
N THR A 117 0.15 17.59 -15.44
CA THR A 117 -0.25 17.66 -16.86
C THR A 117 0.75 16.82 -17.65
N LEU A 118 0.24 15.85 -18.36
CA LEU A 118 1.09 14.95 -19.14
C LEU A 118 1.04 15.30 -20.62
#